data_c3c7613304d6b3318808347a69fe8d67
#
_entry.id   c3c7613304d6b3318808347a69fe8d67
#
_cell.length_a   1.000
_cell.length_b   1.000
_cell.length_c   1.000
_cell.angle_alpha   90.00
_cell.angle_beta   90.00
_cell.angle_gamma   90.00
#
_symmetry.space_group_name_H-M   'P 1'
#
loop_
_entity.id
_entity.type
_entity.pdbx_description
1 polymer ?
#
loop_
_entity_poly.entity_id
_entity_poly.type
_entity_poly.pdbx_seq_one_letter_code
_entity_poly.pdbx_strand_id
1 'polypeptide(L)'
;MNQRDMVEIRWHGRGGQGAKTACLLLADAAFSSGKYVQGFPEYGPERSGAPITAYNRISNTRCTIHSNIYEPDYVVVVDEGLIDCVDVTAGLKADGAIIINTKKSPEEIRPQLRGYTGRVCTIDANRISAEILGKAYPNTPMLAATV
;
A
#
# COMPACT_ATOMS: atom_id res chain seq x y z
N MET A 1 0.72 -19.44 17.86
CA MET A 1 1.49 -18.48 17.05
C MET A 1 0.70 -17.17 17.00
N ASN A 2 1.22 -16.14 17.59
CA ASN A 2 0.56 -14.83 17.58
C ASN A 2 0.57 -14.29 16.14
N GLN A 3 -0.60 -14.09 15.53
CA GLN A 3 -0.74 -13.47 14.21
C GLN A 3 -0.07 -12.07 14.11
N ARG A 4 0.32 -11.51 15.25
CA ARG A 4 0.98 -10.20 15.34
C ARG A 4 2.46 -10.21 14.92
N ASP A 5 3.03 -11.38 14.68
CA ASP A 5 4.44 -11.49 14.27
C ASP A 5 4.66 -11.25 12.78
N MET A 6 3.60 -11.22 11.99
CA MET A 6 3.65 -10.97 10.56
C MET A 6 2.68 -9.85 10.17
N VAL A 7 3.18 -8.90 9.41
CA VAL A 7 2.40 -7.80 8.81
C VAL A 7 2.41 -7.96 7.30
N GLU A 8 1.24 -7.93 6.70
CA GLU A 8 1.05 -8.05 5.26
C GLU A 8 0.45 -6.76 4.71
N ILE A 9 1.09 -6.20 3.69
CA ILE A 9 0.73 -4.93 3.07
C ILE A 9 0.54 -5.13 1.57
N ARG A 10 -0.55 -4.58 1.04
CA ARG A 10 -0.81 -4.56 -0.39
C ARG A 10 -0.81 -3.11 -0.89
N TRP A 11 -0.02 -2.86 -1.92
CA TRP A 11 0.10 -1.56 -2.56
C TRP A 11 -0.69 -1.55 -3.86
N HIS A 12 -1.50 -0.53 -4.06
CA HIS A 12 -2.20 -0.27 -5.31
C HIS A 12 -1.71 1.04 -5.90
N GLY A 13 -1.28 1.01 -7.15
CA GLY A 13 -0.82 2.17 -7.89
C GLY A 13 -0.99 1.97 -9.38
N ARG A 14 -0.51 2.96 -10.15
CA ARG A 14 -0.42 2.84 -11.61
C ARG A 14 1.05 2.76 -12.02
N GLY A 15 1.32 2.16 -13.15
CA GLY A 15 2.67 2.12 -13.70
C GLY A 15 3.27 3.53 -13.81
N GLY A 16 4.49 3.70 -13.32
CA GLY A 16 5.19 4.99 -13.29
C GLY A 16 4.99 5.82 -12.03
N GLN A 17 4.13 5.43 -11.09
CA GLN A 17 3.90 6.19 -9.85
C GLN A 17 4.82 5.81 -8.69
N GLY A 18 5.65 4.79 -8.88
CA GLY A 18 6.63 4.38 -7.87
C GLY A 18 6.09 3.51 -6.74
N ALA A 19 4.92 2.91 -6.87
CA ALA A 19 4.38 1.98 -5.88
C ALA A 19 5.29 0.76 -5.66
N LYS A 20 5.80 0.19 -6.76
CA LYS A 20 6.77 -0.91 -6.70
C LYS A 20 8.05 -0.48 -5.98
N THR A 21 8.56 0.71 -6.28
CA THR A 21 9.75 1.27 -5.64
C THR A 21 9.53 1.47 -4.14
N ALA A 22 8.40 2.01 -3.73
CA ALA A 22 8.06 2.19 -2.33
C ALA A 22 7.98 0.84 -1.59
N CYS A 23 7.38 -0.17 -2.21
CA CYS A 23 7.31 -1.53 -1.69
C CYS A 23 8.71 -2.10 -1.45
N LEU A 24 9.62 -1.98 -2.42
CA LEU A 24 10.98 -2.49 -2.29
C LEU A 24 11.80 -1.72 -1.26
N LEU A 25 11.61 -0.40 -1.16
CA LEU A 25 12.28 0.42 -0.14
C LEU A 25 11.82 0.04 1.27
N LEU A 26 10.53 -0.24 1.45
CA LEU A 26 10.02 -0.72 2.73
C LEU A 26 10.63 -2.07 3.11
N ALA A 27 10.73 -2.98 2.13
CA ALA A 27 11.37 -4.27 2.35
C ALA A 27 12.83 -4.12 2.78
N ASP A 28 13.59 -3.26 2.11
CA ASP A 28 15.00 -2.99 2.44
C ASP A 28 15.13 -2.38 3.85
N ALA A 29 14.28 -1.44 4.20
CA ALA A 29 14.30 -0.80 5.52
C ALA A 29 13.97 -1.82 6.63
N ALA A 30 12.98 -2.66 6.42
CA ALA A 30 12.61 -3.70 7.38
C ALA A 30 13.72 -4.76 7.53
N PHE A 31 14.33 -5.16 6.43
CA PHE A 31 15.47 -6.07 6.46
C PHE A 31 16.65 -5.49 7.23
N SER A 32 16.96 -4.21 7.02
CA SER A 32 18.03 -3.51 7.74
C SER A 32 17.76 -3.40 9.24
N SER A 33 16.49 -3.44 9.66
CA SER A 33 16.11 -3.46 11.08
C SER A 33 16.05 -4.87 11.70
N GLY A 34 16.50 -5.88 10.97
CA GLY A 34 16.59 -7.25 11.47
C GLY A 34 15.31 -8.09 11.26
N LYS A 35 14.40 -7.64 10.43
CA LYS A 35 13.17 -8.39 10.11
C LYS A 35 13.37 -9.32 8.92
N TYR A 36 12.56 -10.38 8.88
CA TYR A 36 12.40 -11.16 7.66
C TYR A 36 11.38 -10.48 6.77
N VAL A 37 11.69 -10.32 5.48
CA VAL A 37 10.86 -9.54 4.57
C VAL A 37 10.68 -10.25 3.23
N GLN A 38 9.54 -10.02 2.62
CA GLN A 38 9.29 -10.28 1.21
C GLN A 38 8.74 -8.99 0.61
N GLY A 39 9.25 -8.61 -0.55
CA GLY A 39 8.70 -7.49 -1.32
C GLY A 39 8.65 -7.93 -2.78
N PHE A 40 7.46 -7.94 -3.36
CA PHE A 40 7.30 -8.42 -4.74
C PHE A 40 6.11 -7.75 -5.42
N PRO A 41 6.27 -7.40 -6.71
CA PRO A 41 5.15 -6.95 -7.52
C PRO A 41 4.32 -8.14 -7.98
N GLU A 42 3.06 -7.87 -8.30
CA GLU A 42 2.25 -8.82 -9.06
C GLU A 42 2.67 -8.74 -10.53
N TYR A 43 3.07 -9.88 -11.08
CA TYR A 43 3.52 -9.96 -12.46
C TYR A 43 2.35 -9.94 -13.42
N GLY A 44 2.36 -9.00 -14.35
CA GLY A 44 1.41 -8.85 -15.43
C GLY A 44 2.00 -7.91 -16.49
N PRO A 45 1.28 -7.65 -17.61
CA PRO A 45 1.77 -6.72 -18.61
C PRO A 45 1.89 -5.32 -18.00
N GLU A 46 3.13 -4.88 -17.77
CA GLU A 46 3.42 -3.53 -17.25
C GLU A 46 3.23 -2.52 -18.39
N ARG A 47 2.26 -1.62 -18.20
CA ARG A 47 2.06 -0.46 -19.08
C ARG A 47 2.04 0.79 -18.22
N SER A 48 2.62 1.88 -18.72
CA SER A 48 2.49 3.18 -18.09
C SER A 48 1.02 3.52 -17.88
N GLY A 49 0.64 3.87 -16.65
CA GLY A 49 -0.74 4.19 -16.28
C GLY A 49 -1.65 3.00 -16.00
N ALA A 50 -1.25 1.77 -16.29
CA ALA A 50 -2.05 0.59 -15.97
C ALA A 50 -2.02 0.30 -14.46
N PRO A 51 -3.13 -0.24 -13.88
CA PRO A 51 -3.13 -0.65 -12.48
C PRO A 51 -2.05 -1.69 -12.20
N ILE A 52 -1.29 -1.48 -11.12
CA ILE A 52 -0.30 -2.44 -10.64
C ILE A 52 -0.55 -2.72 -9.16
N THR A 53 -0.14 -3.89 -8.73
CA THR A 53 -0.21 -4.30 -7.33
C THR A 53 1.17 -4.79 -6.87
N ALA A 54 1.56 -4.45 -5.66
CA ALA A 54 2.78 -4.94 -5.04
C ALA A 54 2.49 -5.34 -3.60
N TYR A 55 3.34 -6.20 -3.05
CA TYR A 55 3.10 -6.81 -1.75
C TYR A 55 4.33 -6.77 -0.87
N ASN A 56 4.12 -6.53 0.44
CA ASN A 56 5.13 -6.75 1.47
C ASN A 56 4.63 -7.75 2.50
N ARG A 57 5.51 -8.67 2.91
CA ARG A 57 5.40 -9.44 4.16
C ARG A 57 6.57 -9.09 5.04
N ILE A 58 6.29 -8.69 6.27
CA ILE A 58 7.31 -8.32 7.26
C ILE A 58 7.06 -9.16 8.48
N SER A 59 8.05 -9.92 8.94
CA SER A 59 7.89 -10.88 10.02
C SER A 59 9.11 -10.88 10.95
N ASN A 60 8.89 -11.24 12.20
CA ASN A 60 9.96 -11.52 13.15
C ASN A 60 10.61 -12.90 12.92
N THR A 61 9.92 -13.79 12.23
CA THR A 61 10.38 -15.15 11.93
C THR A 61 10.47 -15.37 10.42
N ARG A 62 11.26 -16.36 10.02
CA ARG A 62 11.43 -16.68 8.60
C ARG A 62 10.10 -17.03 7.96
N CYS A 63 9.79 -16.34 6.87
CA CYS A 63 8.58 -16.56 6.09
C CYS A 63 8.87 -17.50 4.91
N THR A 64 8.11 -18.59 4.84
CA THR A 64 8.22 -19.59 3.76
C THR A 64 7.03 -19.55 2.81
N ILE A 65 6.10 -18.62 3.00
CA ILE A 65 4.93 -18.45 2.14
C ILE A 65 5.34 -17.74 0.85
N HIS A 66 4.93 -18.28 -0.31
CA HIS A 66 5.29 -17.73 -1.63
C HIS A 66 4.06 -17.26 -2.43
N SER A 67 2.87 -17.32 -1.87
CA SER A 67 1.64 -16.84 -2.52
C SER A 67 1.49 -15.32 -2.43
N ASN A 68 0.64 -14.75 -3.30
CA ASN A 68 0.19 -13.38 -3.15
C ASN A 68 -0.55 -13.18 -1.82
N ILE A 69 -0.70 -11.92 -1.43
CA ILE A 69 -1.39 -11.56 -0.20
C ILE A 69 -2.87 -11.33 -0.53
N TYR A 70 -3.73 -12.21 -0.02
CA TYR A 70 -5.18 -12.13 -0.24
C TYR A 70 -5.93 -11.45 0.90
N GLU A 71 -5.37 -11.46 2.11
CA GLU A 71 -5.96 -10.87 3.30
C GLU A 71 -4.96 -9.93 3.99
N PRO A 72 -4.69 -8.75 3.38
CA PRO A 72 -3.70 -7.82 3.94
C PRO A 72 -4.16 -7.22 5.26
N ASP A 73 -3.19 -6.87 6.10
CA ASP A 73 -3.41 -6.07 7.29
C ASP A 73 -3.56 -4.59 6.93
N TYR A 74 -2.82 -4.14 5.92
CA TYR A 74 -2.84 -2.76 5.43
C TYR A 74 -2.91 -2.74 3.91
N VAL A 75 -3.67 -1.77 3.41
CA VAL A 75 -3.70 -1.46 1.97
C VAL A 75 -3.26 -0.01 1.79
N VAL A 76 -2.37 0.21 0.84
CA VAL A 76 -1.90 1.56 0.47
C VAL A 76 -2.33 1.84 -0.96
N VAL A 77 -3.08 2.91 -1.16
CA VAL A 77 -3.57 3.34 -2.47
C VAL A 77 -2.84 4.61 -2.88
N VAL A 78 -1.95 4.49 -3.84
CA VAL A 78 -1.12 5.61 -4.33
C VAL A 78 -1.90 6.51 -5.28
N ASP A 79 -2.91 5.98 -5.95
CA ASP A 79 -3.78 6.72 -6.87
C ASP A 79 -5.26 6.47 -6.54
N GLU A 80 -5.97 7.51 -6.10
CA GLU A 80 -7.37 7.38 -5.71
C GLU A 80 -8.30 6.95 -6.85
N GLY A 81 -7.92 7.21 -8.11
CA GLY A 81 -8.70 6.77 -9.27
C GLY A 81 -8.82 5.25 -9.38
N LEU A 82 -7.96 4.49 -8.71
CA LEU A 82 -8.04 3.04 -8.69
C LEU A 82 -9.22 2.51 -7.88
N ILE A 83 -9.77 3.29 -6.97
CA ILE A 83 -10.92 2.90 -6.14
C ILE A 83 -12.13 2.56 -7.02
N ASP A 84 -12.29 3.28 -8.13
CA ASP A 84 -13.39 3.06 -9.07
C ASP A 84 -13.16 1.87 -10.00
N CYS A 85 -11.91 1.48 -10.20
CA CYS A 85 -11.50 0.46 -11.17
C CYS A 85 -11.23 -0.90 -10.54
N VAL A 86 -10.76 -0.90 -9.30
CA VAL A 86 -10.26 -2.08 -8.59
C VAL A 86 -10.87 -2.11 -7.20
N ASP A 87 -11.23 -3.29 -6.71
CA ASP A 87 -11.64 -3.45 -5.31
C ASP A 87 -10.40 -3.41 -4.41
N VAL A 88 -10.00 -2.20 -4.01
CA VAL A 88 -8.81 -1.99 -3.16
C VAL A 88 -9.02 -2.51 -1.74
N THR A 89 -10.24 -2.79 -1.33
CA THR A 89 -10.56 -3.33 0.00
C THR A 89 -10.71 -4.85 0.02
N ALA A 90 -10.55 -5.52 -1.12
CA ALA A 90 -10.72 -6.98 -1.22
C ALA A 90 -9.82 -7.71 -0.22
N GLY A 91 -10.43 -8.47 0.68
CA GLY A 91 -9.71 -9.26 1.68
C GLY A 91 -9.07 -8.45 2.81
N LEU A 92 -9.16 -7.13 2.79
CA LEU A 92 -8.60 -6.29 3.86
C LEU A 92 -9.30 -6.60 5.18
N LYS A 93 -8.50 -6.91 6.21
CA LYS A 93 -8.99 -7.27 7.53
C LYS A 93 -9.76 -6.11 8.18
N ALA A 94 -10.83 -6.43 8.92
CA ALA A 94 -11.66 -5.44 9.58
C ALA A 94 -10.90 -4.64 10.65
N ASP A 95 -9.89 -5.23 11.27
CA ASP A 95 -8.99 -4.58 12.23
C ASP A 95 -7.76 -3.93 11.58
N GLY A 96 -7.66 -4.00 10.27
CA GLY A 96 -6.60 -3.37 9.49
C GLY A 96 -6.88 -1.90 9.19
N ALA A 97 -6.17 -1.36 8.21
CA ALA A 97 -6.34 0.01 7.75
C ALA A 97 -6.06 0.14 6.26
N ILE A 98 -6.71 1.12 5.65
CA ILE A 98 -6.41 1.56 4.29
C ILE A 98 -5.89 2.99 4.33
N ILE A 99 -4.81 3.25 3.61
CA ILE A 99 -4.15 4.55 3.51
C ILE A 99 -4.25 5.01 2.06
N ILE A 100 -4.88 6.15 1.83
CA ILE A 100 -5.22 6.61 0.48
C ILE A 100 -4.61 7.98 0.21
N ASN A 101 -3.95 8.10 -0.93
CA ASN A 101 -3.49 9.39 -1.45
C ASN A 101 -4.69 10.14 -2.05
N THR A 102 -5.24 11.07 -1.32
CA THR A 102 -6.39 11.87 -1.75
C THR A 102 -6.44 13.19 -0.99
N LYS A 103 -7.07 14.20 -1.59
CA LYS A 103 -7.39 15.47 -0.94
C LYS A 103 -8.63 15.39 -0.06
N LYS A 104 -9.41 14.32 -0.20
CA LYS A 104 -10.67 14.12 0.52
C LYS A 104 -10.41 13.66 1.95
N SER A 105 -11.34 13.98 2.85
CA SER A 105 -11.30 13.46 4.22
C SER A 105 -11.66 11.96 4.24
N PRO A 106 -11.31 11.24 5.33
CA PRO A 106 -11.73 9.84 5.46
C PRO A 106 -13.24 9.64 5.36
N GLU A 107 -14.03 10.57 5.88
CA GLU A 107 -15.50 10.52 5.80
C GLU A 107 -16.02 10.66 4.37
N GLU A 108 -15.35 11.47 3.54
CA GLU A 108 -15.71 11.65 2.13
C GLU A 108 -15.38 10.44 1.28
N ILE A 109 -14.27 9.76 1.59
CA ILE A 109 -13.80 8.62 0.80
C ILE A 109 -14.47 7.30 1.19
N ARG A 110 -14.91 7.17 2.44
CA ARG A 110 -15.47 5.93 2.97
C ARG A 110 -16.64 5.36 2.15
N PRO A 111 -17.60 6.15 1.63
CA PRO A 111 -18.69 5.61 0.81
C PRO A 111 -18.21 4.91 -0.47
N GLN A 112 -17.01 5.22 -0.94
CA GLN A 112 -16.42 4.61 -2.15
C GLN A 112 -15.71 3.28 -1.87
N LEU A 113 -15.59 2.88 -0.59
CA LEU A 113 -14.82 1.72 -0.16
C LEU A 113 -15.66 0.46 0.02
N ARG A 114 -16.77 0.34 -0.69
CA ARG A 114 -17.59 -0.88 -0.78
C ARG A 114 -17.98 -1.47 0.58
N GLY A 115 -18.31 -0.59 1.55
CA GLY A 115 -18.77 -1.02 2.87
C GLY A 115 -17.67 -1.41 3.84
N TYR A 116 -16.41 -1.11 3.55
CA TYR A 116 -15.31 -1.34 4.49
C TYR A 116 -15.53 -0.56 5.78
N THR A 117 -15.47 -1.25 6.93
CA THR A 117 -15.77 -0.68 8.25
C THR A 117 -14.52 -0.42 9.11
N GLY A 118 -13.35 -0.81 8.64
CA GLY A 118 -12.09 -0.59 9.36
C GLY A 118 -11.59 0.85 9.28
N ARG A 119 -10.35 1.06 9.68
CA ARG A 119 -9.74 2.39 9.69
C ARG A 119 -9.44 2.88 8.28
N VAL A 120 -9.77 4.12 8.02
CA VAL A 120 -9.46 4.82 6.77
C VAL A 120 -8.59 6.03 7.11
N CYS A 121 -7.42 6.08 6.50
CA CYS A 121 -6.48 7.19 6.63
C CYS A 121 -6.29 7.83 5.25
N THR A 122 -6.26 9.15 5.20
CA THR A 122 -6.04 9.88 3.96
C THR A 122 -4.86 10.84 4.11
N ILE A 123 -4.16 11.06 3.02
CA ILE A 123 -3.03 12.00 2.95
C ILE A 123 -2.96 12.58 1.55
N ASP A 124 -2.77 13.88 1.43
CA ASP A 124 -2.50 14.55 0.17
C ASP A 124 -1.00 14.44 -0.17
N ALA A 125 -0.58 13.26 -0.58
CA ALA A 125 0.81 12.94 -0.86
C ALA A 125 1.33 13.71 -2.08
N ASN A 126 0.49 13.97 -3.07
CA ASN A 126 0.88 14.76 -4.24
C ASN A 126 1.25 16.18 -3.86
N ARG A 127 0.47 16.84 -3.00
CA ARG A 127 0.76 18.18 -2.52
C ARG A 127 2.04 18.23 -1.70
N ILE A 128 2.20 17.29 -0.75
CA ILE A 128 3.39 17.22 0.09
C ILE A 128 4.64 17.03 -0.77
N SER A 129 4.59 16.14 -1.72
CA SER A 129 5.69 15.89 -2.63
C SER A 129 6.02 17.11 -3.50
N ALA A 130 4.99 17.78 -4.04
CA ALA A 130 5.19 18.97 -4.85
C ALA A 130 5.80 20.14 -4.05
N GLU A 131 5.40 20.35 -2.81
CA GLU A 131 5.93 21.39 -1.94
C GLU A 131 7.39 21.14 -1.53
N ILE A 132 7.75 19.88 -1.26
CA ILE A 132 9.07 19.52 -0.75
C ILE A 132 10.07 19.21 -1.87
N LEU A 133 9.63 18.44 -2.88
CA LEU A 133 10.48 17.94 -3.95
C LEU A 133 10.32 18.69 -5.27
N GLY A 134 9.36 19.58 -5.36
CA GLY A 134 9.06 20.33 -6.58
C GLY A 134 8.32 19.54 -7.66
N LYS A 135 8.01 18.29 -7.42
CA LYS A 135 7.31 17.40 -8.34
C LYS A 135 6.37 16.45 -7.59
N ALA A 136 5.28 16.03 -8.24
CA ALA A 136 4.32 15.11 -7.66
C ALA A 136 4.82 13.65 -7.75
N TYR A 137 5.59 13.23 -6.76
CA TYR A 137 6.01 11.84 -6.56
C TYR A 137 5.37 11.29 -5.29
N PRO A 138 4.15 10.77 -5.35
CA PRO A 138 3.40 10.39 -4.15
C PRO A 138 3.97 9.18 -3.41
N ASN A 139 4.84 8.38 -4.02
CA ASN A 139 5.38 7.16 -3.43
C ASN A 139 6.12 7.40 -2.11
N THR A 140 6.94 8.44 -2.03
CA THR A 140 7.73 8.74 -0.83
C THR A 140 6.86 9.18 0.36
N PRO A 141 5.93 10.16 0.22
CA PRO A 141 5.01 10.48 1.31
C PRO A 141 4.10 9.32 1.70
N MET A 142 3.66 8.50 0.74
CA MET A 142 2.83 7.32 1.04
C MET A 142 3.62 6.26 1.81
N LEU A 143 4.89 6.07 1.47
CA LEU A 143 5.78 5.19 2.24
C LEU A 143 5.93 5.68 3.68
N ALA A 144 6.16 6.97 3.87
CA ALA A 144 6.28 7.55 5.21
C ALA A 144 4.97 7.43 6.01
N ALA A 145 3.83 7.63 5.39
CA ALA A 145 2.52 7.48 6.04
C ALA A 145 2.23 6.02 6.44
N THR A 146 2.78 5.05 5.71
CA THR A 146 2.58 3.63 5.97
C THR A 146 3.42 3.13 7.15
N VAL A 147 4.58 3.71 7.35
CA VAL A 147 5.50 3.37 8.44
C VAL A 147 5.01 4.01 9.75
#